data_b39cae40a36b79bdeffd28762bfd16ff
#
_entry.id   b39cae40a36b79bdeffd28762bfd16ff
#
_cell.length_a   1.000
_cell.length_b   1.000
_cell.length_c   1.000
_cell.angle_alpha   90.00
_cell.angle_beta   90.00
_cell.angle_gamma   90.00
#
_symmetry.space_group_name_H-M   'P 1'
#
loop_
_entity.id
_entity.type
_entity.pdbx_description
1 polymer ?
#
loop_
_entity_poly.entity_id
_entity_poly.type
_entity_poly.pdbx_seq_one_letter_code
_entity_poly.pdbx_strand_id
1 'polypeptide(L)'
;MKRHLLILTALLIAGKTSAQTATFIGESIDDKISIGYGLATGDVDGDGKTDILLADKKEIVWYKNPGKKEASWTRYVIAKDLTEQDNVCIAARDIDGDGKVEVAVGAGWNPSETKNLKQSGAVFYLVPPQDRMQLWEPVKLHHEVTIHRMQWVKRADGTFQLAVLPLHGEGNVGGEGAGVKMIVFDVPEDKKGIWGYDLLETNMHMTHNFQPMEVSGKLLGVSVAGKEGVQVFMNGADGWATSNQWMVADKGVGEIRSGSLGKNQLFTATIEPMHGTSLVVYSKDNRTVLTDKLKEGHALACADFFGQGRDQIVMGWRNPNAIGETGVRIFVGSDPEGKKWQEYVLDEKSKIACEDLIPADLDGDGDLDIIASGRATHNVVVYWNQRKK
;
A
#
# COMPACT_ATOMS: atom_id res chain seq x y z
N MET A 1 -47.80 -62.68 8.73
CA MET A 1 -47.40 -61.47 8.00
C MET A 1 -46.30 -60.77 8.80
N LYS A 2 -45.04 -60.97 8.38
CA LYS A 2 -43.86 -60.32 9.00
C LYS A 2 -43.50 -59.05 8.19
N ARG A 3 -43.60 -57.87 8.82
CA ARG A 3 -43.20 -56.59 8.23
C ARG A 3 -41.68 -56.45 8.46
N HIS A 4 -40.90 -56.38 7.40
CA HIS A 4 -39.47 -56.01 7.43
C HIS A 4 -39.40 -54.49 7.41
N LEU A 5 -38.79 -53.92 8.44
CA LEU A 5 -38.42 -52.50 8.56
C LEU A 5 -37.05 -52.32 7.93
N LEU A 6 -37.00 -51.63 6.77
CA LEU A 6 -35.74 -51.21 6.16
C LEU A 6 -35.29 -49.91 6.86
N ILE A 7 -34.19 -49.98 7.59
CA ILE A 7 -33.49 -48.81 8.13
C ILE A 7 -32.54 -48.33 7.05
N LEU A 8 -32.85 -47.19 6.46
CA LEU A 8 -31.94 -46.48 5.51
C LEU A 8 -30.95 -45.65 6.33
N THR A 9 -29.70 -46.13 6.42
CA THR A 9 -28.63 -45.41 7.06
C THR A 9 -28.06 -44.37 6.04
N ALA A 10 -28.41 -43.12 6.17
CA ALA A 10 -27.80 -42.05 5.40
C ALA A 10 -26.37 -41.79 5.92
N LEU A 11 -25.38 -42.18 5.13
CA LEU A 11 -23.98 -41.82 5.36
C LEU A 11 -23.82 -40.32 5.02
N LEU A 12 -23.74 -39.48 6.03
CA LEU A 12 -23.27 -38.08 5.87
C LEU A 12 -21.75 -38.15 5.59
N ILE A 13 -21.39 -38.04 4.33
CA ILE A 13 -20.02 -37.78 3.95
C ILE A 13 -19.77 -36.27 4.25
N ALA A 14 -19.23 -36.00 5.43
CA ALA A 14 -18.66 -34.70 5.75
C ALA A 14 -17.42 -34.52 4.85
N GLY A 15 -17.61 -33.88 3.72
CA GLY A 15 -16.52 -33.41 2.88
C GLY A 15 -15.68 -32.44 3.74
N LYS A 16 -14.49 -32.86 4.15
CA LYS A 16 -13.47 -31.92 4.61
C LYS A 16 -13.12 -31.06 3.41
N THR A 17 -13.70 -29.88 3.30
CA THR A 17 -13.13 -28.83 2.46
C THR A 17 -11.79 -28.47 3.09
N SER A 18 -10.71 -29.06 2.57
CA SER A 18 -9.37 -28.57 2.81
C SER A 18 -9.38 -27.12 2.33
N ALA A 19 -9.34 -26.16 3.25
CA ALA A 19 -9.06 -24.79 2.89
C ALA A 19 -7.68 -24.84 2.22
N GLN A 20 -7.63 -24.53 0.95
CA GLN A 20 -6.39 -24.48 0.18
C GLN A 20 -5.58 -23.33 0.76
N THR A 21 -4.62 -23.63 1.60
CA THR A 21 -3.66 -22.66 2.11
C THR A 21 -2.73 -22.33 0.95
N ALA A 22 -2.75 -21.08 0.46
CA ALA A 22 -1.71 -20.63 -0.44
C ALA A 22 -0.38 -20.73 0.32
N THR A 23 0.61 -21.29 -0.33
CA THR A 23 1.97 -21.36 0.17
C THR A 23 2.76 -20.26 -0.49
N PHE A 24 3.48 -19.48 0.28
CA PHE A 24 4.40 -18.47 -0.24
C PHE A 24 5.84 -18.92 0.00
N ILE A 25 6.71 -18.58 -0.96
CA ILE A 25 8.15 -18.81 -0.83
C ILE A 25 8.83 -17.44 -0.96
N GLY A 26 9.53 -17.03 0.09
CA GLY A 26 10.27 -15.78 0.11
C GLY A 26 11.61 -15.88 -0.61
N GLU A 27 11.90 -14.90 -1.46
CA GLU A 27 13.16 -14.70 -2.16
C GLU A 27 13.64 -13.27 -1.89
N SER A 28 14.84 -13.11 -1.30
CA SER A 28 15.48 -11.80 -1.18
C SER A 28 16.11 -11.42 -2.51
N ILE A 29 15.62 -10.34 -3.13
CA ILE A 29 16.14 -9.84 -4.42
C ILE A 29 17.21 -8.77 -4.25
N ASP A 30 17.27 -8.11 -3.09
CA ASP A 30 18.31 -7.17 -2.69
C ASP A 30 18.44 -7.23 -1.16
N ASP A 31 19.66 -7.27 -0.65
CA ASP A 31 19.99 -7.31 0.79
C ASP A 31 20.88 -6.13 1.22
N LYS A 32 20.92 -5.05 0.43
CA LYS A 32 21.79 -3.89 0.61
C LYS A 32 21.09 -2.54 0.52
N ILE A 33 19.76 -2.52 0.58
CA ILE A 33 19.02 -1.27 0.65
C ILE A 33 19.31 -0.55 1.97
N SER A 34 19.08 0.77 2.02
CA SER A 34 19.32 1.54 3.24
C SER A 34 18.13 1.50 4.20
N ILE A 35 16.93 1.80 3.71
CA ILE A 35 15.71 1.85 4.52
C ILE A 35 14.51 1.20 3.81
N GLY A 36 14.33 1.48 2.50
CA GLY A 36 13.22 0.95 1.74
C GLY A 36 11.88 1.59 2.10
N TYR A 37 11.81 2.91 2.09
CA TYR A 37 10.66 3.68 2.55
C TYR A 37 9.35 3.43 1.82
N GLY A 38 9.39 3.20 0.50
CA GLY A 38 8.17 3.02 -0.30
C GLY A 38 8.40 2.17 -1.53
N LEU A 39 7.43 1.33 -1.87
CA LEU A 39 7.40 0.43 -3.01
C LEU A 39 6.36 0.87 -4.03
N ALA A 40 6.67 0.64 -5.30
CA ALA A 40 5.73 0.72 -6.41
C ALA A 40 6.02 -0.40 -7.41
N THR A 41 5.07 -0.69 -8.31
CA THR A 41 5.24 -1.68 -9.37
C THR A 41 4.71 -1.17 -10.70
N GLY A 42 5.22 -1.75 -11.78
CA GLY A 42 4.73 -1.59 -13.14
C GLY A 42 5.84 -1.80 -14.16
N ASP A 43 5.49 -1.85 -15.42
CA ASP A 43 6.46 -2.02 -16.51
C ASP A 43 7.24 -0.70 -16.70
N VAL A 44 8.53 -0.71 -16.40
CA VAL A 44 9.38 0.48 -16.50
C VAL A 44 9.95 0.65 -17.92
N ASP A 45 10.38 -0.42 -18.55
CA ASP A 45 11.09 -0.38 -19.85
C ASP A 45 10.26 -0.80 -21.05
N GLY A 46 9.00 -1.23 -20.85
CA GLY A 46 8.09 -1.61 -21.92
C GLY A 46 8.29 -3.04 -22.41
N ASP A 47 8.85 -3.93 -21.59
CA ASP A 47 9.04 -5.34 -21.94
C ASP A 47 7.82 -6.22 -21.59
N GLY A 48 6.76 -5.63 -21.06
CA GLY A 48 5.51 -6.30 -20.72
C GLY A 48 5.52 -7.03 -19.39
N LYS A 49 6.58 -6.86 -18.57
CA LYS A 49 6.67 -7.46 -17.25
C LYS A 49 6.56 -6.41 -16.16
N THR A 50 5.99 -6.82 -15.04
CA THR A 50 5.86 -5.96 -13.86
C THR A 50 7.20 -5.89 -13.14
N ASP A 51 7.84 -4.71 -13.15
CA ASP A 51 9.05 -4.41 -12.41
C ASP A 51 8.73 -3.93 -11.00
N ILE A 52 9.74 -3.87 -10.13
CA ILE A 52 9.65 -3.33 -8.77
C ILE A 52 10.41 -2.01 -8.69
N LEU A 53 9.77 -0.96 -8.14
CA LEU A 53 10.43 0.32 -7.87
C LEU A 53 10.49 0.55 -6.35
N LEU A 54 11.57 1.19 -5.91
CA LEU A 54 11.83 1.45 -4.49
C LEU A 54 12.30 2.89 -4.28
N ALA A 55 11.63 3.60 -3.39
CA ALA A 55 12.16 4.82 -2.78
C ALA A 55 13.04 4.41 -1.59
N ASP A 56 14.35 4.36 -1.81
CA ASP A 56 15.31 4.15 -0.73
C ASP A 56 15.83 5.50 -0.21
N LYS A 57 16.63 5.48 0.82
CA LYS A 57 17.09 6.65 1.57
C LYS A 57 17.53 7.82 0.69
N LYS A 58 18.43 7.57 -0.27
CA LYS A 58 18.99 8.60 -1.17
C LYS A 58 18.82 8.30 -2.64
N GLU A 59 18.32 7.12 -2.97
CA GLU A 59 18.17 6.66 -4.34
C GLU A 59 16.72 6.28 -4.61
N ILE A 60 16.28 6.52 -5.82
CA ILE A 60 15.11 5.90 -6.41
C ILE A 60 15.61 4.86 -7.38
N VAL A 61 15.22 3.63 -7.15
CA VAL A 61 15.71 2.50 -7.94
C VAL A 61 14.56 1.69 -8.52
N TRP A 62 14.85 0.96 -9.58
CA TRP A 62 13.98 -0.09 -10.04
C TRP A 62 14.76 -1.37 -10.28
N TYR A 63 14.09 -2.48 -10.07
CA TYR A 63 14.58 -3.82 -10.28
C TYR A 63 13.86 -4.38 -11.49
N LYS A 64 14.63 -4.62 -12.57
CA LYS A 64 14.10 -5.22 -13.79
C LYS A 64 13.71 -6.65 -13.54
N ASN A 65 12.45 -6.97 -13.83
CA ASN A 65 11.91 -8.31 -13.65
C ASN A 65 12.53 -9.30 -14.66
N PRO A 66 13.21 -10.35 -14.20
CA PRO A 66 13.78 -11.37 -15.09
C PRO A 66 12.71 -12.26 -15.76
N GLY A 67 11.45 -12.17 -15.34
CA GLY A 67 10.32 -12.97 -15.86
C GLY A 67 10.31 -14.42 -15.39
N LYS A 68 11.11 -14.77 -14.39
CA LYS A 68 11.12 -16.11 -13.78
C LYS A 68 11.69 -16.07 -12.37
N LYS A 69 11.18 -16.96 -11.52
CA LYS A 69 11.66 -17.15 -10.15
C LYS A 69 13.14 -17.57 -10.12
N GLU A 70 13.82 -17.26 -9.03
CA GLU A 70 15.23 -17.61 -8.77
C GLU A 70 16.22 -17.05 -9.80
N ALA A 71 15.82 -16.09 -10.62
CA ALA A 71 16.71 -15.39 -11.52
C ALA A 71 17.15 -14.05 -10.92
N SER A 72 18.34 -13.60 -11.29
CA SER A 72 18.90 -12.35 -10.77
C SER A 72 18.12 -11.15 -11.30
N TRP A 73 17.63 -10.32 -10.40
CA TRP A 73 17.06 -9.01 -10.70
C TRP A 73 18.16 -8.00 -10.97
N THR A 74 18.00 -7.21 -12.01
CA THR A 74 18.97 -6.15 -12.32
C THR A 74 18.50 -4.83 -11.74
N ARG A 75 19.32 -4.20 -10.90
CA ARG A 75 19.01 -2.94 -10.21
C ARG A 75 19.52 -1.75 -11.02
N TYR A 76 18.68 -0.77 -11.26
CA TYR A 76 19.01 0.50 -11.90
C TYR A 76 18.63 1.68 -10.98
N VAL A 77 19.50 2.70 -10.92
CA VAL A 77 19.24 3.96 -10.21
C VAL A 77 18.66 4.94 -11.20
N ILE A 78 17.41 5.41 -10.97
CA ILE A 78 16.75 6.39 -11.83
C ILE A 78 16.78 7.81 -11.27
N ALA A 79 16.93 7.99 -9.96
CA ALA A 79 17.22 9.29 -9.35
C ALA A 79 18.04 9.10 -8.08
N LYS A 80 18.82 10.10 -7.71
CA LYS A 80 19.62 10.11 -6.48
C LYS A 80 19.82 11.51 -5.94
N ASP A 81 19.99 11.62 -4.62
CA ASP A 81 20.30 12.86 -3.92
C ASP A 81 19.38 14.02 -4.27
N LEU A 82 18.06 13.73 -4.38
CA LEU A 82 17.05 14.75 -4.75
C LEU A 82 16.97 15.88 -3.73
N THR A 83 17.26 15.60 -2.47
CA THR A 83 17.30 16.56 -1.36
C THR A 83 18.40 16.19 -0.35
N GLU A 84 18.71 17.13 0.58
CA GLU A 84 19.63 16.83 1.70
C GLU A 84 19.05 15.76 2.66
N GLN A 85 17.73 15.72 2.82
CA GLN A 85 17.03 14.70 3.61
C GLN A 85 16.70 13.47 2.76
N ASP A 86 16.10 12.47 3.38
CA ASP A 86 15.77 11.21 2.74
C ASP A 86 14.60 11.33 1.75
N ASN A 87 14.50 10.40 0.82
CA ASN A 87 13.26 10.11 0.11
C ASN A 87 12.28 9.43 1.08
N VAL A 88 10.97 9.39 0.76
CA VAL A 88 9.99 8.81 1.68
C VAL A 88 8.86 8.05 1.01
N CYS A 89 8.50 8.38 -0.22
CA CYS A 89 7.43 7.68 -0.93
C CYS A 89 7.62 7.75 -2.45
N ILE A 90 6.91 6.88 -3.15
CA ILE A 90 6.94 6.74 -4.60
C ILE A 90 5.56 6.37 -5.12
N ALA A 91 5.20 6.84 -6.29
CA ALA A 91 4.06 6.38 -7.06
C ALA A 91 4.49 6.09 -8.50
N ALA A 92 4.14 4.91 -9.01
CA ALA A 92 4.40 4.51 -10.38
C ALA A 92 3.11 3.96 -11.00
N ARG A 93 2.78 4.42 -12.20
CA ARG A 93 1.62 3.95 -12.97
C ARG A 93 1.75 4.41 -14.42
N ASP A 94 1.30 3.60 -15.36
CA ASP A 94 1.03 4.02 -16.73
C ASP A 94 -0.18 4.97 -16.71
N ILE A 95 0.06 6.26 -16.89
CA ILE A 95 -0.97 7.30 -16.84
C ILE A 95 -1.34 7.88 -18.21
N ASP A 96 -0.58 7.57 -19.25
CA ASP A 96 -0.83 8.04 -20.62
C ASP A 96 -1.14 6.91 -21.61
N GLY A 97 -1.04 5.65 -21.18
CA GLY A 97 -1.44 4.47 -21.95
C GLY A 97 -0.36 3.98 -22.90
N ASP A 98 0.91 4.37 -22.72
CA ASP A 98 2.03 3.91 -23.57
C ASP A 98 2.58 2.54 -23.17
N GLY A 99 2.04 1.96 -22.08
CA GLY A 99 2.44 0.67 -21.53
C GLY A 99 3.61 0.75 -20.55
N LYS A 100 4.14 1.95 -20.27
CA LYS A 100 5.23 2.16 -19.32
C LYS A 100 4.79 3.10 -18.19
N VAL A 101 5.40 2.91 -17.02
CA VAL A 101 5.01 3.73 -15.86
C VAL A 101 5.63 5.11 -15.88
N GLU A 102 4.85 6.10 -15.44
CA GLU A 102 5.28 7.40 -14.96
C GLU A 102 5.52 7.36 -13.47
N VAL A 103 6.59 8.05 -13.03
CA VAL A 103 7.07 7.99 -11.64
C VAL A 103 7.05 9.37 -11.01
N ALA A 104 6.41 9.45 -9.84
CA ALA A 104 6.50 10.59 -8.93
C ALA A 104 7.10 10.13 -7.60
N VAL A 105 7.84 11.02 -6.93
CA VAL A 105 8.53 10.71 -5.68
C VAL A 105 8.39 11.83 -4.67
N GLY A 106 8.25 11.44 -3.40
CA GLY A 106 8.34 12.32 -2.25
C GLY A 106 9.71 12.21 -1.60
N ALA A 107 10.30 13.36 -1.27
CA ALA A 107 11.61 13.49 -0.66
C ALA A 107 11.63 14.60 0.39
N GLY A 108 12.80 14.94 0.92
CA GLY A 108 12.90 15.95 1.96
C GLY A 108 12.29 15.48 3.29
N TRP A 109 12.40 14.18 3.60
CA TRP A 109 11.81 13.59 4.79
C TRP A 109 12.45 14.10 6.06
N ASN A 110 11.76 15.05 6.69
CA ASN A 110 12.14 15.65 7.96
C ASN A 110 10.89 15.87 8.82
N PRO A 111 10.36 14.82 9.46
CA PRO A 111 9.05 14.85 10.12
C PRO A 111 8.99 15.78 11.32
N SER A 112 10.15 16.18 11.87
CA SER A 112 10.22 17.14 13.00
C SER A 112 10.24 18.60 12.56
N GLU A 113 10.49 18.89 11.28
CA GLU A 113 10.51 20.25 10.74
C GLU A 113 9.19 20.55 10.01
N THR A 114 8.33 21.32 10.67
CA THR A 114 7.00 21.66 10.15
C THR A 114 6.84 23.12 9.73
N LYS A 115 7.91 23.94 9.84
CA LYS A 115 7.82 25.37 9.58
C LYS A 115 8.64 25.82 8.36
N ASN A 116 9.68 25.10 8.02
CA ASN A 116 10.59 25.48 6.96
C ASN A 116 10.46 24.54 5.73
N LEU A 117 9.69 25.01 4.75
CA LEU A 117 9.49 24.29 3.47
C LEU A 117 10.78 24.00 2.69
N LYS A 118 11.89 24.72 2.95
CA LYS A 118 13.18 24.41 2.32
C LYS A 118 13.89 23.23 2.97
N GLN A 119 13.50 22.85 4.19
CA GLN A 119 14.14 21.79 4.98
C GLN A 119 13.23 20.59 5.20
N SER A 120 11.97 20.66 4.77
CA SER A 120 11.00 19.58 4.97
C SER A 120 10.03 19.50 3.81
N GLY A 121 9.90 18.30 3.27
CA GLY A 121 9.03 17.99 2.14
C GLY A 121 9.61 18.40 0.78
N ALA A 122 9.38 17.55 -0.19
CA ALA A 122 9.58 17.84 -1.61
C ALA A 122 8.77 16.84 -2.43
N VAL A 123 8.27 17.27 -3.59
CA VAL A 123 7.60 16.40 -4.56
C VAL A 123 8.28 16.57 -5.90
N PHE A 124 8.58 15.47 -6.57
CA PHE A 124 9.17 15.44 -7.89
C PHE A 124 8.39 14.52 -8.81
N TYR A 125 8.21 14.96 -10.06
CA TYR A 125 7.93 14.07 -11.17
C TYR A 125 9.26 13.73 -11.86
N LEU A 126 9.49 12.47 -12.16
CA LEU A 126 10.72 12.03 -12.81
C LEU A 126 10.44 11.85 -14.31
N VAL A 127 11.06 12.68 -15.15
CA VAL A 127 10.94 12.59 -16.60
C VAL A 127 11.89 11.52 -17.14
N PRO A 128 11.36 10.42 -17.71
CA PRO A 128 12.22 9.34 -18.19
C PRO A 128 13.01 9.77 -19.44
N PRO A 129 14.29 9.37 -19.57
CA PRO A 129 15.02 9.46 -20.82
C PRO A 129 14.56 8.37 -21.80
N GLN A 130 15.02 8.43 -23.04
CA GLN A 130 14.76 7.37 -24.02
C GLN A 130 15.26 5.99 -23.56
N ASP A 131 16.46 5.95 -22.99
CA ASP A 131 16.99 4.78 -22.30
C ASP A 131 16.66 4.88 -20.81
N ARG A 132 15.58 4.21 -20.38
CA ARG A 132 15.08 4.27 -19.01
C ARG A 132 16.01 3.66 -17.95
N MET A 133 17.11 3.02 -18.36
CA MET A 133 18.16 2.53 -17.46
C MET A 133 19.09 3.64 -16.95
N GLN A 134 19.01 4.85 -17.55
CA GLN A 134 19.78 6.01 -17.14
C GLN A 134 19.04 6.82 -16.05
N LEU A 135 19.72 7.85 -15.51
CA LEU A 135 19.10 8.78 -14.57
C LEU A 135 17.99 9.59 -15.28
N TRP A 136 16.85 9.73 -14.59
CA TRP A 136 15.70 10.50 -15.04
C TRP A 136 15.82 11.95 -14.56
N GLU A 137 15.28 12.89 -15.30
CA GLU A 137 15.31 14.31 -14.97
C GLU A 137 14.23 14.63 -13.91
N PRO A 138 14.59 15.12 -12.71
CA PRO A 138 13.61 15.48 -11.70
C PRO A 138 12.99 16.85 -11.97
N VAL A 139 11.68 16.91 -12.09
CA VAL A 139 10.89 18.15 -12.15
C VAL A 139 10.26 18.38 -10.78
N LYS A 140 10.68 19.44 -10.09
CA LYS A 140 10.16 19.79 -8.76
C LYS A 140 8.77 20.40 -8.87
N LEU A 141 7.83 19.82 -8.11
CA LEU A 141 6.45 20.30 -8.01
C LEU A 141 6.25 21.14 -6.73
N HIS A 142 5.06 21.72 -6.58
CA HIS A 142 4.63 22.30 -5.31
C HIS A 142 4.69 21.25 -4.19
N HIS A 143 4.92 21.65 -2.94
CA HIS A 143 4.90 20.74 -1.82
C HIS A 143 4.51 21.46 -0.52
N GLU A 144 3.96 20.71 0.40
CA GLU A 144 3.78 21.05 1.80
C GLU A 144 4.94 20.48 2.63
N VAL A 145 5.03 20.83 3.91
CA VAL A 145 5.99 20.22 4.83
C VAL A 145 5.71 18.74 5.01
N THR A 146 6.70 17.97 5.38
CA THR A 146 6.57 16.56 5.81
C THR A 146 5.81 15.67 4.83
N ILE A 147 6.04 15.80 3.51
CA ILE A 147 5.48 14.88 2.50
C ILE A 147 5.73 13.44 2.94
N HIS A 148 4.70 12.58 2.85
CA HIS A 148 4.77 11.24 3.43
C HIS A 148 4.25 10.11 2.53
N ARG A 149 3.11 10.27 1.86
CA ARG A 149 2.52 9.26 0.96
C ARG A 149 2.04 9.88 -0.33
N MET A 150 2.03 9.10 -1.41
CA MET A 150 1.48 9.51 -2.70
C MET A 150 0.95 8.33 -3.50
N GLN A 151 -0.03 8.60 -4.35
CA GLN A 151 -0.60 7.63 -5.29
C GLN A 151 -1.15 8.33 -6.52
N TRP A 152 -1.05 7.66 -7.68
CA TRP A 152 -1.81 8.03 -8.86
C TRP A 152 -3.27 7.61 -8.68
N VAL A 153 -4.20 8.53 -8.86
CA VAL A 153 -5.65 8.29 -8.76
C VAL A 153 -6.30 8.53 -10.12
N LYS A 154 -7.15 7.59 -10.55
CA LYS A 154 -7.80 7.65 -11.85
C LYS A 154 -9.17 8.32 -11.72
N ARG A 155 -9.38 9.44 -12.41
CA ARG A 155 -10.65 10.15 -12.46
C ARG A 155 -11.71 9.39 -13.24
N ALA A 156 -12.97 9.79 -13.08
CA ALA A 156 -14.11 9.19 -13.81
C ALA A 156 -14.04 9.38 -15.33
N ASP A 157 -13.36 10.42 -15.80
CA ASP A 157 -13.10 10.70 -17.23
C ASP A 157 -11.95 9.88 -17.82
N GLY A 158 -11.25 9.11 -17.00
CA GLY A 158 -10.13 8.26 -17.39
C GLY A 158 -8.76 8.93 -17.25
N THR A 159 -8.68 10.22 -17.00
CA THR A 159 -7.43 10.93 -16.70
C THR A 159 -6.89 10.60 -15.32
N PHE A 160 -5.63 10.94 -15.05
CA PHE A 160 -5.01 10.71 -13.76
C PHE A 160 -4.66 11.99 -13.04
N GLN A 161 -4.69 11.95 -11.72
CA GLN A 161 -4.17 12.96 -10.82
C GLN A 161 -3.14 12.33 -9.89
N LEU A 162 -2.17 13.12 -9.40
CA LEU A 162 -1.25 12.70 -8.36
C LEU A 162 -1.76 13.21 -7.01
N ALA A 163 -2.19 12.31 -6.15
CA ALA A 163 -2.58 12.63 -4.78
C ALA A 163 -1.37 12.48 -3.85
N VAL A 164 -1.10 13.50 -3.02
CA VAL A 164 0.06 13.55 -2.12
C VAL A 164 -0.40 13.95 -0.73
N LEU A 165 -0.04 13.15 0.26
CA LEU A 165 -0.43 13.33 1.65
C LEU A 165 0.79 13.66 2.51
N PRO A 166 0.88 14.87 3.11
CA PRO A 166 1.83 15.19 4.17
C PRO A 166 1.54 14.43 5.47
N LEU A 167 2.51 14.33 6.37
CA LEU A 167 2.31 13.79 7.72
C LEU A 167 1.71 14.84 8.67
N HIS A 168 2.19 16.08 8.62
CA HIS A 168 1.78 17.19 9.48
C HIS A 168 1.37 18.42 8.67
N GLY A 169 0.50 19.25 9.22
CA GLY A 169 0.25 20.59 8.73
C GLY A 169 1.39 21.56 9.07
N GLU A 170 1.48 22.68 8.33
CA GLU A 170 2.49 23.70 8.55
C GLU A 170 2.42 24.29 9.95
N GLY A 171 3.57 24.30 10.67
CA GLY A 171 3.67 24.80 12.03
C GLY A 171 3.10 23.87 13.11
N ASN A 172 2.63 22.69 12.73
CA ASN A 172 2.13 21.68 13.66
C ASN A 172 3.25 21.13 14.54
N VAL A 173 2.97 20.88 15.83
CA VAL A 173 3.92 20.31 16.79
C VAL A 173 3.26 19.15 17.50
N GLY A 174 3.81 17.93 17.35
CA GLY A 174 3.33 16.74 18.05
C GLY A 174 1.88 16.34 17.71
N GLY A 175 1.41 16.68 16.54
CA GLY A 175 0.02 16.44 16.12
C GLY A 175 -0.96 17.49 16.69
N GLU A 176 -0.49 18.68 17.01
CA GLU A 176 -1.29 19.83 17.44
C GLU A 176 -0.96 21.07 16.60
N GLY A 177 -1.94 21.86 16.23
CA GLY A 177 -1.77 23.08 15.43
C GLY A 177 -2.53 23.05 14.11
N ALA A 178 -1.89 23.41 12.99
CA ALA A 178 -2.56 23.42 11.70
C ALA A 178 -2.90 22.01 11.20
N GLY A 179 -4.05 21.88 10.53
CA GLY A 179 -4.44 20.66 9.85
C GLY A 179 -3.55 20.36 8.65
N VAL A 180 -3.49 19.09 8.28
CA VAL A 180 -2.80 18.61 7.08
C VAL A 180 -3.57 19.07 5.83
N LYS A 181 -2.85 19.49 4.79
CA LYS A 181 -3.40 19.76 3.46
C LYS A 181 -2.93 18.67 2.49
N MET A 182 -3.88 17.87 2.02
CA MET A 182 -3.60 16.90 0.96
C MET A 182 -3.53 17.64 -0.37
N ILE A 183 -2.50 17.38 -1.17
CA ILE A 183 -2.29 18.00 -2.47
C ILE A 183 -2.81 17.04 -3.54
N VAL A 184 -3.56 17.56 -4.51
CA VAL A 184 -3.99 16.77 -5.68
C VAL A 184 -3.58 17.54 -6.93
N PHE A 185 -2.62 16.99 -7.69
CA PHE A 185 -2.11 17.61 -8.90
C PHE A 185 -2.85 17.15 -10.13
N ASP A 186 -3.17 18.09 -11.02
CA ASP A 186 -3.54 17.78 -12.39
C ASP A 186 -2.28 17.56 -13.23
N VAL A 187 -2.31 16.51 -14.03
CA VAL A 187 -1.18 16.15 -14.90
C VAL A 187 -1.23 16.98 -16.18
N PRO A 188 -0.28 17.91 -16.42
CA PRO A 188 -0.27 18.72 -17.65
C PRO A 188 0.17 17.88 -18.86
N GLU A 189 -0.14 18.38 -20.05
CA GLU A 189 0.36 17.80 -21.32
C GLU A 189 1.90 17.84 -21.35
N ASP A 190 2.49 19.00 -21.11
CA ASP A 190 3.94 19.15 -20.89
C ASP A 190 4.29 18.81 -19.43
N LYS A 191 4.84 17.64 -19.21
CA LYS A 191 5.22 17.13 -17.87
C LYS A 191 6.31 17.96 -17.20
N LYS A 192 7.06 18.79 -17.96
CA LYS A 192 8.05 19.74 -17.44
C LYS A 192 7.47 21.11 -17.16
N GLY A 193 6.23 21.34 -17.57
CA GLY A 193 5.51 22.57 -17.35
C GLY A 193 4.99 22.76 -15.92
N ILE A 194 4.08 23.68 -15.76
CA ILE A 194 3.44 23.98 -14.46
C ILE A 194 2.32 22.98 -14.22
N TRP A 195 2.37 22.26 -13.11
CA TRP A 195 1.30 21.41 -12.66
C TRP A 195 0.29 22.22 -11.84
N GLY A 196 -0.96 22.24 -12.27
CA GLY A 196 -2.08 22.73 -11.45
C GLY A 196 -2.29 21.82 -10.26
N TYR A 197 -2.79 22.35 -9.14
CA TYR A 197 -3.11 21.55 -7.99
C TYR A 197 -4.23 22.13 -7.14
N ASP A 198 -4.95 21.25 -6.45
CA ASP A 198 -5.89 21.58 -5.39
C ASP A 198 -5.29 21.23 -4.02
N LEU A 199 -5.63 22.02 -3.00
CA LEU A 199 -5.33 21.72 -1.60
C LEU A 199 -6.62 21.32 -0.89
N LEU A 200 -6.66 20.08 -0.44
CA LEU A 200 -7.78 19.54 0.35
C LEU A 200 -7.45 19.71 1.83
N GLU A 201 -8.09 20.68 2.47
CA GLU A 201 -7.90 20.91 3.90
C GLU A 201 -8.54 19.78 4.69
N THR A 202 -7.76 19.13 5.53
CA THR A 202 -8.23 18.12 6.46
C THR A 202 -8.42 18.74 7.85
N ASN A 203 -9.33 18.17 8.63
CA ASN A 203 -9.42 18.47 10.05
C ASN A 203 -8.48 17.57 10.88
N MET A 204 -7.53 16.91 10.21
CA MET A 204 -6.59 15.98 10.82
C MET A 204 -5.24 16.69 11.04
N HIS A 205 -4.66 16.51 12.21
CA HIS A 205 -3.41 17.18 12.59
C HIS A 205 -2.17 16.33 12.32
N MET A 206 -2.35 15.01 12.21
CA MET A 206 -1.30 14.08 11.84
C MET A 206 -1.90 12.92 11.06
N THR A 207 -1.56 12.81 9.78
CA THR A 207 -2.02 11.75 8.86
C THR A 207 -0.90 10.75 8.62
N HIS A 208 -1.21 9.54 8.12
CA HIS A 208 -0.18 8.57 7.84
C HIS A 208 -0.32 7.94 6.45
N ASN A 209 -1.47 7.41 6.12
CA ASN A 209 -1.71 6.79 4.82
C ASN A 209 -3.11 7.12 4.30
N PHE A 210 -3.36 6.83 3.05
CA PHE A 210 -4.67 6.98 2.44
C PHE A 210 -4.92 5.87 1.42
N GLN A 211 -6.20 5.68 1.10
CA GLN A 211 -6.62 4.74 0.07
C GLN A 211 -7.64 5.38 -0.87
N PRO A 212 -7.42 5.30 -2.20
CA PRO A 212 -8.45 5.59 -3.18
C PRO A 212 -9.66 4.66 -3.02
N MET A 213 -10.85 5.22 -3.06
CA MET A 213 -12.11 4.49 -3.05
C MET A 213 -12.64 4.41 -4.48
N GLU A 214 -12.64 3.22 -5.05
CA GLU A 214 -13.08 2.99 -6.42
C GLU A 214 -14.28 2.04 -6.46
N VAL A 215 -15.24 2.34 -7.31
CA VAL A 215 -16.36 1.44 -7.62
C VAL A 215 -16.46 1.28 -9.13
N SER A 216 -16.38 0.05 -9.60
CA SER A 216 -16.39 -0.28 -11.04
C SER A 216 -15.34 0.52 -11.85
N GLY A 217 -14.13 0.70 -11.27
CA GLY A 217 -13.01 1.42 -11.89
C GLY A 217 -13.17 2.95 -11.93
N LYS A 218 -14.16 3.50 -11.21
CA LYS A 218 -14.35 4.96 -11.09
C LYS A 218 -13.98 5.41 -9.69
N LEU A 219 -13.12 6.41 -9.60
CA LEU A 219 -12.77 7.06 -8.35
C LEU A 219 -14.01 7.75 -7.75
N LEU A 220 -14.36 7.39 -6.53
CA LEU A 220 -15.38 8.08 -5.74
C LEU A 220 -14.75 9.09 -4.77
N GLY A 221 -13.51 8.86 -4.36
CA GLY A 221 -12.83 9.67 -3.38
C GLY A 221 -11.63 8.97 -2.77
N VAL A 222 -11.17 9.46 -1.64
CA VAL A 222 -10.09 8.86 -0.86
C VAL A 222 -10.47 8.79 0.62
N SER A 223 -10.04 7.73 1.30
CA SER A 223 -10.08 7.61 2.75
C SER A 223 -8.70 7.93 3.30
N VAL A 224 -8.59 8.94 4.16
CA VAL A 224 -7.34 9.38 4.79
C VAL A 224 -7.32 8.93 6.24
N ALA A 225 -6.25 8.24 6.62
CA ALA A 225 -6.01 7.74 7.98
C ALA A 225 -5.06 8.65 8.75
N GLY A 226 -5.35 8.90 10.03
CA GLY A 226 -4.54 9.75 10.89
C GLY A 226 -4.91 9.68 12.37
N LYS A 227 -4.37 10.61 13.14
CA LYS A 227 -4.52 10.70 14.61
C LYS A 227 -5.99 10.72 15.05
N GLU A 228 -6.86 11.38 14.29
CA GLU A 228 -8.28 11.55 14.59
C GLU A 228 -9.16 10.41 14.06
N GLY A 229 -8.59 9.41 13.39
CA GLY A 229 -9.32 8.30 12.79
C GLY A 229 -9.20 8.29 11.27
N VAL A 230 -10.33 8.14 10.57
CA VAL A 230 -10.38 8.12 9.09
C VAL A 230 -11.36 9.16 8.59
N GLN A 231 -10.88 10.08 7.76
CA GLN A 231 -11.69 11.07 7.06
C GLN A 231 -11.84 10.70 5.58
N VAL A 232 -13.02 10.96 5.02
CA VAL A 232 -13.32 10.69 3.62
C VAL A 232 -13.40 11.99 2.83
N PHE A 233 -12.75 12.04 1.68
CA PHE A 233 -12.86 13.09 0.68
C PHE A 233 -13.52 12.50 -0.56
N MET A 234 -14.55 13.16 -1.06
CA MET A 234 -15.27 12.71 -2.25
C MET A 234 -14.78 13.44 -3.50
N ASN A 235 -14.69 12.73 -4.62
CA ASN A 235 -14.42 13.30 -5.93
C ASN A 235 -15.72 13.23 -6.76
N GLY A 236 -16.34 14.38 -7.01
CA GLY A 236 -17.58 14.52 -7.76
C GLY A 236 -17.41 15.26 -9.09
N ALA A 237 -18.53 15.57 -9.72
CA ALA A 237 -18.53 16.34 -10.98
C ALA A 237 -17.94 17.74 -10.83
N ASP A 238 -18.08 18.35 -9.67
CA ASP A 238 -17.58 19.68 -9.33
C ASP A 238 -16.18 19.65 -8.72
N GLY A 239 -15.49 18.50 -8.76
CA GLY A 239 -14.16 18.30 -8.19
C GLY A 239 -14.18 17.69 -6.80
N TRP A 240 -13.11 17.94 -6.03
CA TRP A 240 -12.92 17.41 -4.70
C TRP A 240 -13.71 18.16 -3.63
N ALA A 241 -14.34 17.44 -2.73
CA ALA A 241 -15.06 18.00 -1.60
C ALA A 241 -14.76 17.21 -0.32
N THR A 242 -14.61 17.94 0.78
CA THR A 242 -14.51 17.34 2.12
C THR A 242 -15.85 16.74 2.50
N SER A 243 -15.85 15.46 2.80
CA SER A 243 -17.01 14.80 3.41
C SER A 243 -16.95 14.95 4.93
N ASN A 244 -18.09 15.16 5.57
CA ASN A 244 -18.19 15.09 7.02
C ASN A 244 -18.27 13.63 7.53
N GLN A 245 -18.03 12.66 6.67
CA GLN A 245 -18.04 11.25 7.04
C GLN A 245 -16.71 10.88 7.66
N TRP A 246 -16.77 10.46 8.90
CA TRP A 246 -15.69 9.85 9.63
C TRP A 246 -15.96 8.36 9.77
N MET A 247 -15.02 7.54 9.34
CA MET A 247 -14.98 6.13 9.72
C MET A 247 -14.23 6.03 11.05
N VAL A 248 -14.82 5.33 11.97
CA VAL A 248 -14.42 5.33 13.38
C VAL A 248 -13.09 4.65 13.63
N ALA A 249 -12.21 5.31 14.36
CA ALA A 249 -11.28 4.65 15.26
C ALA A 249 -10.98 5.62 16.40
N ASP A 250 -11.40 5.32 17.59
CA ASP A 250 -11.26 6.18 18.78
C ASP A 250 -9.80 6.48 19.15
N LYS A 251 -8.82 5.79 18.55
CA LYS A 251 -7.41 5.87 18.89
C LYS A 251 -6.49 6.28 17.73
N GLY A 252 -7.07 6.71 16.63
CA GLY A 252 -6.31 7.00 15.41
C GLY A 252 -5.93 5.76 14.59
N VAL A 253 -5.55 5.99 13.34
CA VAL A 253 -5.25 4.97 12.34
C VAL A 253 -3.95 5.33 11.62
N GLY A 254 -3.04 4.38 11.47
CA GLY A 254 -1.84 4.54 10.64
C GLY A 254 -2.07 4.04 9.22
N GLU A 255 -2.43 2.79 9.08
CA GLU A 255 -2.67 2.16 7.78
C GLU A 255 -4.14 1.88 7.57
N ILE A 256 -4.61 2.00 6.32
CA ILE A 256 -5.98 1.70 5.94
C ILE A 256 -6.01 1.00 4.58
N ARG A 257 -6.75 -0.11 4.49
CA ARG A 257 -7.06 -0.79 3.23
C ARG A 257 -8.47 -1.35 3.27
N SER A 258 -9.18 -1.25 2.16
CA SER A 258 -10.48 -1.91 1.99
C SER A 258 -10.31 -3.21 1.23
N GLY A 259 -11.18 -4.16 1.51
CA GLY A 259 -11.23 -5.44 0.84
C GLY A 259 -12.65 -5.97 0.74
N SER A 260 -12.83 -7.08 0.04
CA SER A 260 -14.09 -7.76 -0.19
C SER A 260 -14.12 -9.13 0.50
N LEU A 261 -15.21 -9.41 1.19
CA LEU A 261 -15.53 -10.75 1.72
C LEU A 261 -16.31 -11.60 0.68
N GLY A 262 -16.43 -11.10 -0.55
CA GLY A 262 -17.28 -11.68 -1.59
C GLY A 262 -18.74 -11.23 -1.49
N LYS A 263 -19.53 -11.49 -2.55
CA LYS A 263 -20.97 -11.18 -2.59
C LYS A 263 -21.35 -9.74 -2.22
N ASN A 264 -20.57 -8.76 -2.71
CA ASN A 264 -20.74 -7.33 -2.43
C ASN A 264 -20.59 -6.93 -0.95
N GLN A 265 -19.92 -7.74 -0.15
CA GLN A 265 -19.66 -7.45 1.25
C GLN A 265 -18.25 -6.93 1.40
N LEU A 266 -18.12 -5.67 1.83
CA LEU A 266 -16.84 -5.01 2.01
C LEU A 266 -16.42 -5.04 3.48
N PHE A 267 -15.13 -4.91 3.69
CA PHE A 267 -14.51 -4.63 4.98
C PHE A 267 -13.43 -3.55 4.83
N THR A 268 -13.07 -2.93 5.94
CA THR A 268 -11.91 -2.05 6.03
C THR A 268 -10.96 -2.61 7.09
N ALA A 269 -9.70 -2.82 6.71
CA ALA A 269 -8.62 -3.20 7.60
C ALA A 269 -7.80 -1.97 7.96
N THR A 270 -7.39 -1.87 9.23
CA THR A 270 -6.63 -0.73 9.77
C THR A 270 -5.52 -1.22 10.70
N ILE A 271 -4.43 -0.45 10.79
CA ILE A 271 -3.44 -0.58 11.87
C ILE A 271 -3.66 0.55 12.87
N GLU A 272 -3.88 0.19 14.15
CA GLU A 272 -4.29 1.12 15.22
C GLU A 272 -3.40 0.97 16.47
N PRO A 273 -3.12 2.11 17.13
CA PRO A 273 -3.17 3.48 16.60
C PRO A 273 -2.13 3.68 15.50
N MET A 274 -1.81 4.91 15.13
CA MET A 274 -0.73 5.19 14.15
C MET A 274 0.58 4.53 14.60
N HIS A 275 1.25 3.78 13.70
CA HIS A 275 2.38 2.87 14.02
C HIS A 275 2.04 1.91 15.18
N GLY A 276 0.80 1.41 15.19
CA GLY A 276 0.23 0.76 16.34
C GLY A 276 0.57 -0.71 16.51
N THR A 277 -0.11 -1.26 17.50
CA THR A 277 0.05 -2.65 17.92
C THR A 277 -1.03 -3.57 17.36
N SER A 278 -2.12 -3.00 16.81
CA SER A 278 -3.31 -3.78 16.50
C SER A 278 -3.65 -3.74 15.02
N LEU A 279 -3.92 -4.90 14.44
CA LEU A 279 -4.64 -5.04 13.17
C LEU A 279 -6.13 -5.20 13.48
N VAL A 280 -6.95 -4.33 12.90
CA VAL A 280 -8.38 -4.27 13.15
C VAL A 280 -9.15 -4.37 11.85
N VAL A 281 -10.27 -5.07 11.85
CA VAL A 281 -11.22 -5.14 10.72
C VAL A 281 -12.55 -4.54 11.13
N TYR A 282 -13.04 -3.66 10.29
CA TYR A 282 -14.40 -3.11 10.33
C TYR A 282 -15.21 -3.74 9.22
N SER A 283 -16.28 -4.44 9.57
CA SER A 283 -17.21 -5.05 8.61
C SER A 283 -18.64 -4.87 9.10
N LYS A 284 -19.46 -4.16 8.34
CA LYS A 284 -20.80 -3.71 8.78
C LYS A 284 -20.67 -2.93 10.11
N ASP A 285 -21.38 -3.37 11.15
CA ASP A 285 -21.39 -2.77 12.50
C ASP A 285 -20.38 -3.41 13.45
N ASN A 286 -19.49 -4.28 12.93
CA ASN A 286 -18.54 -5.00 13.77
C ASN A 286 -17.14 -4.41 13.66
N ARG A 287 -16.48 -4.25 14.81
CA ARG A 287 -15.04 -4.00 14.93
C ARG A 287 -14.38 -5.26 15.52
N THR A 288 -13.47 -5.86 14.78
CA THR A 288 -12.78 -7.10 15.18
C THR A 288 -11.28 -6.86 15.23
N VAL A 289 -10.67 -7.06 16.39
CA VAL A 289 -9.20 -7.03 16.54
C VAL A 289 -8.68 -8.42 16.14
N LEU A 290 -7.85 -8.47 15.09
CA LEU A 290 -7.25 -9.72 14.61
C LEU A 290 -6.00 -10.08 15.39
N THR A 291 -5.18 -9.10 15.69
CA THR A 291 -4.00 -9.20 16.57
C THR A 291 -3.74 -7.85 17.23
N ASP A 292 -3.15 -7.88 18.43
CA ASP A 292 -2.67 -6.72 19.19
C ASP A 292 -1.17 -6.83 19.53
N LYS A 293 -0.47 -7.72 18.84
CA LYS A 293 0.92 -8.11 19.13
C LYS A 293 1.95 -7.45 18.23
N LEU A 294 1.56 -6.48 17.41
CA LEU A 294 2.49 -5.77 16.55
C LEU A 294 3.38 -4.83 17.38
N LYS A 295 4.50 -4.46 16.81
CA LYS A 295 5.27 -3.33 17.26
C LYS A 295 5.69 -2.49 16.06
N GLU A 296 5.11 -1.29 15.99
CA GLU A 296 5.18 -0.43 14.82
C GLU A 296 4.67 -1.15 13.56
N GLY A 297 3.38 -1.51 13.56
CA GLY A 297 2.67 -1.95 12.36
C GLY A 297 2.73 -0.83 11.31
N HIS A 298 3.17 -1.16 10.08
CA HIS A 298 3.54 -0.12 9.12
C HIS A 298 3.10 -0.40 7.68
N ALA A 299 2.80 -1.63 7.35
CA ALA A 299 2.43 -2.02 5.99
C ALA A 299 1.17 -2.87 5.95
N LEU A 300 0.27 -2.62 5.01
CA LEU A 300 -1.02 -3.27 4.91
C LEU A 300 -1.48 -3.37 3.45
N ALA A 301 -1.95 -4.55 3.05
CA ALA A 301 -2.61 -4.78 1.76
C ALA A 301 -3.81 -5.70 1.89
N CYS A 302 -4.83 -5.50 1.04
CA CYS A 302 -5.97 -6.39 0.88
C CYS A 302 -6.09 -6.78 -0.58
N ALA A 303 -6.14 -8.07 -0.88
CA ALA A 303 -6.32 -8.59 -2.23
C ALA A 303 -6.74 -10.07 -2.20
N ASP A 304 -7.27 -10.58 -3.32
CA ASP A 304 -7.61 -11.99 -3.47
C ASP A 304 -6.38 -12.84 -3.85
N PHE A 305 -5.49 -13.06 -2.89
CA PHE A 305 -4.27 -13.87 -3.07
C PHE A 305 -4.58 -15.35 -3.34
N PHE A 306 -5.76 -15.80 -2.95
CA PHE A 306 -6.12 -17.22 -3.07
C PHE A 306 -7.04 -17.50 -4.26
N GLY A 307 -7.45 -16.47 -5.04
CA GLY A 307 -8.35 -16.61 -6.16
C GLY A 307 -9.73 -17.16 -5.78
N GLN A 308 -10.23 -16.75 -4.62
CA GLN A 308 -11.48 -17.27 -4.05
C GLN A 308 -12.65 -16.28 -4.20
N GLY A 309 -12.43 -15.15 -4.88
CA GLY A 309 -13.41 -14.08 -5.01
C GLY A 309 -13.65 -13.33 -3.70
N ARG A 310 -12.68 -13.36 -2.79
CA ARG A 310 -12.63 -12.63 -1.52
C ARG A 310 -11.20 -12.34 -1.13
N ASP A 311 -11.00 -11.18 -0.53
CA ASP A 311 -9.67 -10.70 -0.20
C ASP A 311 -9.17 -11.29 1.12
N GLN A 312 -7.86 -11.49 1.18
CA GLN A 312 -7.09 -11.71 2.38
C GLN A 312 -6.41 -10.40 2.77
N ILE A 313 -5.99 -10.31 4.04
CA ILE A 313 -5.26 -9.17 4.56
C ILE A 313 -3.80 -9.60 4.75
N VAL A 314 -2.88 -8.86 4.14
CA VAL A 314 -1.44 -9.00 4.41
C VAL A 314 -0.98 -7.76 5.16
N MET A 315 -0.26 -7.98 6.26
CA MET A 315 0.25 -6.90 7.07
C MET A 315 1.69 -7.16 7.52
N GLY A 316 2.45 -6.07 7.70
CA GLY A 316 3.82 -6.09 8.15
C GLY A 316 4.08 -5.14 9.31
N TRP A 317 5.08 -5.47 10.13
CA TRP A 317 5.56 -4.60 11.21
C TRP A 317 7.09 -4.59 11.24
N ARG A 318 7.65 -3.49 11.72
CA ARG A 318 9.08 -3.20 11.54
C ARG A 318 9.96 -3.34 12.77
N ASN A 319 9.41 -3.32 13.97
CA ASN A 319 10.18 -3.49 15.21
C ASN A 319 9.88 -4.83 15.88
N PRO A 320 10.85 -5.46 16.57
CA PRO A 320 10.61 -6.70 17.29
C PRO A 320 9.50 -6.55 18.32
N ASN A 321 8.49 -7.42 18.24
CA ASN A 321 7.39 -7.51 19.19
C ASN A 321 7.83 -8.11 20.54
N ALA A 322 6.90 -8.38 21.45
CA ALA A 322 7.20 -8.90 22.78
C ALA A 322 7.91 -10.26 22.80
N ILE A 323 7.83 -11.01 21.71
CA ILE A 323 8.52 -12.32 21.56
C ILE A 323 9.74 -12.23 20.62
N GLY A 324 10.15 -11.00 20.27
CA GLY A 324 11.35 -10.75 19.45
C GLY A 324 11.16 -10.92 17.94
N GLU A 325 9.94 -10.99 17.44
CA GLU A 325 9.62 -11.20 16.03
C GLU A 325 9.33 -9.87 15.31
N THR A 326 9.80 -9.78 14.06
CA THR A 326 9.32 -8.88 13.00
C THR A 326 8.82 -9.73 11.85
N GLY A 327 8.07 -9.15 10.92
CA GLY A 327 7.73 -9.90 9.71
C GLY A 327 6.44 -9.46 9.01
N VAL A 328 5.97 -10.37 8.19
CA VAL A 328 4.72 -10.26 7.43
C VAL A 328 3.82 -11.44 7.75
N ARG A 329 2.53 -11.19 7.89
CA ARG A 329 1.49 -12.20 8.13
C ARG A 329 0.35 -12.02 7.14
N ILE A 330 -0.33 -13.13 6.83
CA ILE A 330 -1.55 -13.12 6.06
C ILE A 330 -2.72 -13.60 6.92
N PHE A 331 -3.85 -12.90 6.83
CA PHE A 331 -5.08 -13.22 7.55
C PHE A 331 -6.16 -13.60 6.56
N VAL A 332 -6.80 -14.73 6.81
CA VAL A 332 -7.82 -15.32 5.95
C VAL A 332 -9.16 -15.31 6.68
N GLY A 333 -10.14 -14.60 6.13
CA GLY A 333 -11.50 -14.59 6.66
C GLY A 333 -12.18 -15.95 6.46
N SER A 334 -12.76 -16.51 7.52
CA SER A 334 -13.41 -17.82 7.48
C SER A 334 -14.94 -17.75 7.52
N ASP A 335 -15.51 -16.59 7.74
CA ASP A 335 -16.95 -16.36 7.73
C ASP A 335 -17.35 -15.15 6.84
N PRO A 336 -18.58 -15.13 6.33
CA PRO A 336 -19.03 -14.06 5.44
C PRO A 336 -19.28 -12.72 6.14
N GLU A 337 -19.26 -12.67 7.47
CA GLU A 337 -19.50 -11.45 8.26
C GLU A 337 -18.18 -10.76 8.65
N GLY A 338 -17.02 -11.37 8.36
CA GLY A 338 -15.72 -10.82 8.68
C GLY A 338 -15.39 -10.80 10.18
N LYS A 339 -15.99 -11.71 10.96
CA LYS A 339 -15.78 -11.82 12.42
C LYS A 339 -14.69 -12.82 12.78
N LYS A 340 -14.43 -13.81 11.91
CA LYS A 340 -13.49 -14.90 12.17
C LYS A 340 -12.39 -14.89 11.13
N TRP A 341 -11.16 -14.76 11.59
CA TRP A 341 -9.96 -14.73 10.76
C TRP A 341 -8.93 -15.71 11.30
N GLN A 342 -8.15 -16.28 10.40
CA GLN A 342 -7.03 -17.15 10.74
C GLN A 342 -5.73 -16.51 10.25
N GLU A 343 -4.74 -16.44 11.13
CA GLU A 343 -3.42 -15.90 10.85
C GLU A 343 -2.50 -17.01 10.35
N TYR A 344 -1.66 -16.69 9.35
CA TYR A 344 -0.61 -17.55 8.82
C TYR A 344 0.68 -16.75 8.60
N VAL A 345 1.81 -17.42 8.81
CA VAL A 345 3.13 -16.94 8.39
C VAL A 345 3.26 -17.14 6.89
N LEU A 346 3.79 -16.15 6.17
CA LEU A 346 4.03 -16.30 4.73
C LEU A 346 5.18 -17.26 4.44
N ASP A 347 6.34 -17.00 5.07
CA ASP A 347 7.53 -17.86 5.01
C ASP A 347 8.36 -17.67 6.29
N GLU A 348 8.60 -18.77 7.00
CA GLU A 348 9.36 -18.77 8.26
C GLU A 348 10.86 -18.47 8.06
N LYS A 349 11.37 -18.67 6.84
CA LYS A 349 12.80 -18.49 6.52
C LYS A 349 13.15 -17.04 6.18
N SER A 350 12.19 -16.28 5.66
CA SER A 350 12.40 -14.91 5.22
C SER A 350 12.20 -13.93 6.36
N LYS A 351 13.32 -13.37 6.85
CA LYS A 351 13.28 -12.35 7.91
C LYS A 351 13.13 -10.97 7.29
N ILE A 352 12.16 -10.20 7.77
CA ILE A 352 11.93 -8.84 7.33
C ILE A 352 11.41 -7.96 8.46
N ALA A 353 11.99 -6.78 8.62
CA ALA A 353 11.47 -5.70 9.46
C ALA A 353 10.66 -4.76 8.56
N CYS A 354 9.41 -5.13 8.28
CA CYS A 354 8.63 -4.63 7.15
C CYS A 354 8.31 -3.14 7.27
N GLU A 355 8.81 -2.34 6.33
CA GLU A 355 8.54 -0.91 6.19
C GLU A 355 7.38 -0.65 5.24
N ASP A 356 7.37 -1.32 4.08
CA ASP A 356 6.28 -1.22 3.10
C ASP A 356 6.02 -2.57 2.44
N LEU A 357 4.81 -2.77 1.93
CA LEU A 357 4.46 -3.96 1.15
C LEU A 357 3.37 -3.65 0.11
N ILE A 358 3.47 -4.31 -1.03
CA ILE A 358 2.49 -4.21 -2.11
C ILE A 358 2.25 -5.57 -2.77
N PRO A 359 1.03 -5.86 -3.26
CA PRO A 359 0.75 -7.02 -4.09
C PRO A 359 1.01 -6.73 -5.57
N ALA A 360 1.53 -7.70 -6.30
CA ALA A 360 1.60 -7.67 -7.76
C ALA A 360 1.74 -9.10 -8.33
N ASP A 361 1.24 -9.33 -9.55
CA ASP A 361 1.55 -10.52 -10.32
C ASP A 361 2.90 -10.29 -11.04
N LEU A 362 3.96 -10.92 -10.53
CA LEU A 362 5.32 -10.69 -11.01
C LEU A 362 5.78 -11.73 -12.04
N ASP A 363 5.24 -12.93 -12.03
CA ASP A 363 5.59 -13.98 -12.98
C ASP A 363 4.55 -14.21 -14.08
N GLY A 364 3.46 -13.43 -14.07
CA GLY A 364 2.42 -13.45 -15.10
C GLY A 364 1.53 -14.67 -15.05
N ASP A 365 1.49 -15.36 -13.91
CA ASP A 365 0.69 -16.56 -13.74
C ASP A 365 -0.77 -16.27 -13.30
N GLY A 366 -1.10 -15.01 -13.05
CA GLY A 366 -2.41 -14.51 -12.65
C GLY A 366 -2.70 -14.62 -11.15
N ASP A 367 -1.70 -15.01 -10.35
CA ASP A 367 -1.78 -15.03 -8.89
C ASP A 367 -0.95 -13.87 -8.32
N LEU A 368 -1.46 -13.20 -7.29
CA LEU A 368 -0.73 -12.07 -6.72
C LEU A 368 0.39 -12.58 -5.79
N ASP A 369 1.61 -12.12 -6.06
CA ASP A 369 2.75 -12.19 -5.17
C ASP A 369 2.73 -11.02 -4.18
N ILE A 370 3.63 -11.03 -3.19
CA ILE A 370 3.78 -9.95 -2.22
C ILE A 370 5.22 -9.48 -2.25
N ILE A 371 5.42 -8.19 -2.48
CA ILE A 371 6.72 -7.53 -2.38
C ILE A 371 6.77 -6.79 -1.05
N ALA A 372 7.86 -6.92 -0.31
CA ALA A 372 8.07 -6.19 0.94
C ALA A 372 9.47 -5.61 1.02
N SER A 373 9.60 -4.39 1.56
CA SER A 373 10.86 -3.75 1.91
C SER A 373 11.09 -3.80 3.42
N GLY A 374 12.33 -4.08 3.82
CA GLY A 374 12.70 -4.25 5.21
C GLY A 374 13.65 -3.17 5.72
N ARG A 375 13.17 -2.33 6.66
CA ARG A 375 13.91 -1.21 7.21
C ARG A 375 15.18 -1.63 7.97
N ALA A 376 15.04 -2.43 9.02
CA ALA A 376 16.16 -2.87 9.86
C ALA A 376 16.85 -4.13 9.32
N THR A 377 16.24 -4.80 8.37
CA THR A 377 16.80 -5.97 7.69
C THR A 377 17.49 -5.62 6.37
N HIS A 378 17.34 -4.37 5.89
CA HIS A 378 18.01 -3.83 4.71
C HIS A 378 17.80 -4.65 3.44
N ASN A 379 16.60 -5.21 3.26
CA ASN A 379 16.30 -6.12 2.16
C ASN A 379 14.99 -5.79 1.43
N VAL A 380 14.90 -6.28 0.20
CA VAL A 380 13.64 -6.41 -0.55
C VAL A 380 13.37 -7.89 -0.75
N VAL A 381 12.20 -8.33 -0.32
CA VAL A 381 11.76 -9.74 -0.41
C VAL A 381 10.53 -9.83 -1.29
N VAL A 382 10.57 -10.74 -2.24
CA VAL A 382 9.40 -11.20 -3.00
C VAL A 382 8.92 -12.49 -2.38
N TYR A 383 7.67 -12.54 -1.95
CA TYR A 383 6.99 -13.76 -1.52
C TYR A 383 6.16 -14.27 -2.69
N TRP A 384 6.71 -15.25 -3.41
CA TRP A 384 6.11 -15.88 -4.55
C TRP A 384 4.90 -16.73 -4.14
N ASN A 385 3.74 -16.45 -4.70
CA ASN A 385 2.55 -17.25 -4.50
C ASN A 385 2.69 -18.62 -5.21
N GLN A 386 2.49 -19.70 -4.49
CA GLN A 386 2.61 -21.06 -5.01
C GLN A 386 1.23 -21.70 -5.18
N ARG A 387 0.20 -20.91 -5.48
CA ARG A 387 -1.14 -21.46 -5.67
C ARG A 387 -1.15 -22.44 -6.86
N LYS A 388 -1.61 -23.65 -6.59
CA LYS A 388 -1.83 -24.64 -7.66
C LYS A 388 -3.19 -24.39 -8.30
N LYS A 389 -3.20 -24.15 -9.57
CA LYS A 389 -4.42 -24.03 -10.40
C LYS A 389 -5.10 -25.35 -10.63
#